data_6f25aa395b3a678882ab4b9a31918b97
#
_entry.id   6f25aa395b3a678882ab4b9a31918b97
#
_cell.length_a   1.000
_cell.length_b   1.000
_cell.length_c   1.000
_cell.angle_alpha   90.00
_cell.angle_beta   90.00
_cell.angle_gamma   90.00
#
_symmetry.space_group_name_H-M   'P 1'
#
loop_
_entity.id
_entity.type
_entity.pdbx_description
1 polymer ?
#
loop_
_entity_poly.entity_id
_entity_poly.type
_entity_poly.pdbx_seq_one_letter_code
_entity_poly.pdbx_strand_id
1 'polypeptide(L)'
;MSVNVEALVEKVPTGLLIGSSWRPSSSDEVFDVINPATEKKLAAVSSATSEDAVAALDAACAVQQQWAATSPRERAEILRRAYELVIARADDFATLMTLEMGKPLAESHGEVVYGAEFLRWFSEEAVRDYGRYHPTPEGKNRVLVARKPVGPCLLITPWNFPLAMATRKAGAAIAAGCTIVLKPARLTPLTSQYFAQTMLDAGLPAGVLNVVPSASASAISEPLLADQRLRKLSFTGSTPVGKALLAAAAQNVLRTSMELGGNAPFIVFEDANIAEAVEGAMGAKMRNMGEACTAANRFLVHESVAEEFSARLAAKIGALKVGNGLDSDTTCGPLIEQKAVDSVSELVQDALERGARAMVGGHTINGSGYFYAPTVLVDVPRDARVIREEIFGPVAPVLTFTTEREAVQLANSTEYGLASYVFTSDTSRALRMADCLEFGMMGLNVGVMSNAAAPFGGVKHSGLGREGAAEGIAEYTYTQYIGVRDPYVG
;
A
#
# COMPACT_ATOMS: atom_id res chain seq x y z
N MET A 1 -4.54 -19.86 21.28
CA MET A 1 -3.96 -21.17 20.92
C MET A 1 -2.84 -20.88 19.92
N SER A 2 -1.67 -21.48 20.04
CA SER A 2 -0.61 -21.28 19.04
C SER A 2 -1.08 -21.88 17.71
N VAL A 3 -1.07 -21.05 16.64
CA VAL A 3 -1.37 -21.51 15.28
C VAL A 3 -0.31 -22.55 14.89
N ASN A 4 -0.74 -23.70 14.40
CA ASN A 4 0.19 -24.67 13.82
C ASN A 4 0.62 -24.15 12.44
N VAL A 5 1.84 -23.63 12.37
CA VAL A 5 2.40 -22.97 11.19
C VAL A 5 2.42 -23.88 9.96
N GLU A 6 2.86 -25.14 10.11
CA GLU A 6 2.92 -26.09 8.98
C GLU A 6 1.51 -26.37 8.43
N ALA A 7 0.58 -26.69 9.31
CA ALA A 7 -0.80 -26.94 8.92
C ALA A 7 -1.49 -25.70 8.32
N LEU A 8 -1.11 -24.49 8.72
CA LEU A 8 -1.62 -23.26 8.14
C LEU A 8 -1.09 -23.07 6.71
N VAL A 9 0.22 -23.18 6.50
CA VAL A 9 0.83 -23.02 5.18
C VAL A 9 0.30 -24.06 4.19
N GLU A 10 0.09 -25.31 4.63
CA GLU A 10 -0.51 -26.37 3.80
C GLU A 10 -1.96 -26.08 3.35
N LYS A 11 -2.70 -25.27 4.12
CA LYS A 11 -4.08 -24.87 3.75
C LYS A 11 -4.13 -23.78 2.68
N VAL A 12 -3.04 -23.03 2.51
CA VAL A 12 -3.00 -21.93 1.54
C VAL A 12 -2.87 -22.50 0.13
N PRO A 13 -3.78 -22.15 -0.78
CA PRO A 13 -3.62 -22.53 -2.18
C PRO A 13 -2.31 -21.96 -2.75
N THR A 14 -1.51 -22.77 -3.43
CA THR A 14 -0.23 -22.37 -4.03
C THR A 14 -0.27 -22.33 -5.57
N GLY A 15 -1.42 -22.64 -6.16
CA GLY A 15 -1.68 -22.54 -7.60
C GLY A 15 -2.09 -21.14 -8.05
N LEU A 16 -2.54 -21.03 -9.29
CA LEU A 16 -3.17 -19.86 -9.88
C LEU A 16 -4.69 -19.98 -9.71
N LEU A 17 -5.36 -18.90 -9.30
CA LEU A 17 -6.82 -18.85 -9.35
C LEU A 17 -7.23 -18.25 -10.69
N ILE A 18 -7.82 -19.08 -11.57
CA ILE A 18 -8.32 -18.64 -12.88
C ILE A 18 -9.74 -19.20 -13.07
N GLY A 19 -10.70 -18.29 -13.23
CA GLY A 19 -12.11 -18.66 -13.33
C GLY A 19 -12.62 -19.27 -12.02
N SER A 20 -12.94 -20.56 -12.03
CA SER A 20 -13.57 -21.27 -10.91
C SER A 20 -12.62 -22.13 -10.09
N SER A 21 -11.35 -22.26 -10.48
CA SER A 21 -10.47 -23.27 -9.90
C SER A 21 -9.04 -22.79 -9.66
N TRP A 22 -8.44 -23.35 -8.61
CA TRP A 22 -7.00 -23.32 -8.42
C TRP A 22 -6.34 -24.35 -9.33
N ARG A 23 -5.29 -23.96 -10.04
CA ARG A 23 -4.57 -24.83 -10.97
C ARG A 23 -3.07 -24.53 -10.97
N PRO A 24 -2.19 -25.46 -11.36
CA PRO A 24 -0.78 -25.17 -11.60
C PRO A 24 -0.61 -24.16 -12.75
N SER A 25 0.59 -23.60 -12.89
CA SER A 25 0.99 -22.83 -14.07
C SER A 25 1.00 -23.71 -15.32
N SER A 26 0.78 -23.09 -16.49
CA SER A 26 0.86 -23.77 -17.79
C SER A 26 2.27 -24.32 -18.10
N SER A 27 3.31 -23.78 -17.45
CA SER A 27 4.70 -24.26 -17.55
C SER A 27 5.11 -25.22 -16.44
N ASP A 28 4.25 -25.47 -15.45
CA ASP A 28 4.56 -26.17 -14.19
C ASP A 28 5.70 -25.51 -13.36
N GLU A 29 6.15 -24.33 -13.74
CA GLU A 29 7.16 -23.59 -12.99
C GLU A 29 6.63 -23.10 -11.65
N VAL A 30 7.53 -23.13 -10.65
CA VAL A 30 7.27 -22.62 -9.31
C VAL A 30 8.40 -21.71 -8.86
N PHE A 31 8.11 -20.87 -7.88
CA PHE A 31 9.13 -20.11 -7.14
C PHE A 31 8.95 -20.28 -5.64
N ASP A 32 10.05 -20.15 -4.91
CA ASP A 32 10.07 -20.31 -3.47
C ASP A 32 9.67 -19.01 -2.77
N VAL A 33 8.83 -19.14 -1.74
CA VAL A 33 8.52 -18.12 -0.76
C VAL A 33 9.41 -18.37 0.46
N ILE A 34 10.17 -17.36 0.86
CA ILE A 34 11.19 -17.47 1.89
C ILE A 34 10.73 -16.70 3.13
N ASN A 35 10.95 -17.28 4.31
CA ASN A 35 10.79 -16.58 5.57
C ASN A 35 12.01 -15.67 5.82
N PRO A 36 11.85 -14.33 5.85
CA PRO A 36 12.97 -13.41 5.98
C PRO A 36 13.67 -13.47 7.35
N ALA A 37 13.00 -14.00 8.38
CA ALA A 37 13.60 -14.14 9.70
C ALA A 37 14.54 -15.37 9.81
N THR A 38 14.39 -16.37 8.94
CA THR A 38 15.11 -17.65 9.03
C THR A 38 15.78 -18.07 7.73
N GLU A 39 15.53 -17.36 6.63
CA GLU A 39 15.96 -17.67 5.26
C GLU A 39 15.47 -19.05 4.75
N LYS A 40 14.54 -19.67 5.47
CA LYS A 40 13.99 -20.97 5.11
C LYS A 40 12.81 -20.83 4.18
N LYS A 41 12.67 -21.80 3.29
CA LYS A 41 11.53 -21.93 2.40
C LYS A 41 10.25 -22.22 3.22
N LEU A 42 9.19 -21.45 2.93
CA LEU A 42 7.84 -21.66 3.46
C LEU A 42 7.02 -22.53 2.52
N ALA A 43 6.98 -22.17 1.24
CA ALA A 43 6.19 -22.86 0.24
C ALA A 43 6.81 -22.70 -1.15
N ALA A 44 6.39 -23.54 -2.09
CA ALA A 44 6.60 -23.32 -3.52
C ALA A 44 5.26 -22.89 -4.15
N VAL A 45 5.25 -21.78 -4.85
CA VAL A 45 4.06 -21.18 -5.48
C VAL A 45 4.20 -21.23 -6.99
N SER A 46 3.11 -21.56 -7.70
CA SER A 46 3.07 -21.61 -9.15
C SER A 46 3.44 -20.25 -9.75
N SER A 47 4.32 -20.25 -10.75
CA SER A 47 4.75 -19.06 -11.48
C SER A 47 3.94 -18.91 -12.77
N ALA A 48 2.98 -18.01 -12.78
CA ALA A 48 2.14 -17.76 -13.96
C ALA A 48 2.97 -17.30 -15.16
N THR A 49 2.63 -17.81 -16.34
CA THR A 49 3.17 -17.43 -17.64
C THR A 49 2.36 -16.31 -18.29
N SER A 50 2.78 -15.83 -19.45
CA SER A 50 2.01 -14.92 -20.28
C SER A 50 0.67 -15.54 -20.75
N GLU A 51 0.66 -16.84 -21.03
CA GLU A 51 -0.55 -17.57 -21.40
C GLU A 51 -1.54 -17.63 -20.22
N ASP A 52 -1.05 -17.90 -19.01
CA ASP A 52 -1.88 -17.89 -17.81
C ASP A 52 -2.45 -16.50 -17.52
N ALA A 53 -1.69 -15.45 -17.75
CA ALA A 53 -2.16 -14.07 -17.61
C ALA A 53 -3.32 -13.77 -18.58
N VAL A 54 -3.18 -14.15 -19.84
CA VAL A 54 -4.24 -14.00 -20.86
C VAL A 54 -5.46 -14.82 -20.47
N ALA A 55 -5.29 -16.09 -20.05
CA ALA A 55 -6.38 -16.93 -19.57
C ALA A 55 -7.12 -16.34 -18.36
N ALA A 56 -6.41 -15.66 -17.45
CA ALA A 56 -7.03 -14.96 -16.33
C ALA A 56 -7.86 -13.76 -16.81
N LEU A 57 -7.37 -13.00 -17.81
CA LEU A 57 -8.13 -11.92 -18.43
C LEU A 57 -9.34 -12.45 -19.19
N ASP A 58 -9.22 -13.58 -19.90
CA ASP A 58 -10.33 -14.25 -20.58
C ASP A 58 -11.46 -14.59 -19.59
N ALA A 59 -11.10 -15.20 -18.45
CA ALA A 59 -12.04 -15.54 -17.39
C ALA A 59 -12.71 -14.27 -16.80
N ALA A 60 -11.94 -13.20 -16.58
CA ALA A 60 -12.46 -11.92 -16.11
C ALA A 60 -13.44 -11.28 -17.12
N CYS A 61 -13.08 -11.26 -18.41
CA CYS A 61 -13.91 -10.71 -19.47
C CYS A 61 -15.22 -11.50 -19.66
N ALA A 62 -15.17 -12.84 -19.54
CA ALA A 62 -16.34 -13.70 -19.72
C ALA A 62 -17.48 -13.38 -18.74
N VAL A 63 -17.16 -12.93 -17.51
CA VAL A 63 -18.18 -12.65 -16.47
C VAL A 63 -18.39 -11.14 -16.23
N GLN A 64 -17.60 -10.25 -16.85
CA GLN A 64 -17.64 -8.80 -16.59
C GLN A 64 -19.03 -8.20 -16.78
N GLN A 65 -19.75 -8.55 -17.85
CA GLN A 65 -21.07 -7.99 -18.11
C GLN A 65 -22.10 -8.44 -17.06
N GLN A 66 -22.07 -9.71 -16.68
CA GLN A 66 -22.94 -10.25 -15.64
C GLN A 66 -22.63 -9.61 -14.29
N TRP A 67 -21.34 -9.50 -13.92
CA TRP A 67 -20.92 -8.88 -12.68
C TRP A 67 -21.30 -7.40 -12.61
N ALA A 68 -21.12 -6.64 -13.68
CA ALA A 68 -21.53 -5.24 -13.76
C ALA A 68 -23.05 -5.05 -13.60
N ALA A 69 -23.86 -6.04 -14.01
CA ALA A 69 -25.32 -6.04 -13.86
C ALA A 69 -25.79 -6.51 -12.48
N THR A 70 -24.91 -7.09 -11.66
CA THR A 70 -25.21 -7.52 -10.29
C THR A 70 -25.58 -6.29 -9.44
N SER A 71 -26.63 -6.41 -8.62
CA SER A 71 -27.11 -5.29 -7.83
C SER A 71 -26.03 -4.74 -6.87
N PRO A 72 -25.98 -3.43 -6.63
CA PRO A 72 -25.04 -2.85 -5.64
C PRO A 72 -25.15 -3.50 -4.26
N ARG A 73 -26.38 -3.86 -3.86
CA ARG A 73 -26.62 -4.54 -2.57
C ARG A 73 -25.96 -5.91 -2.51
N GLU A 74 -26.04 -6.68 -3.57
CA GLU A 74 -25.45 -8.02 -3.61
C GLU A 74 -23.93 -7.96 -3.57
N ARG A 75 -23.31 -7.02 -4.30
CA ARG A 75 -21.87 -6.76 -4.22
C ARG A 75 -21.44 -6.31 -2.81
N ALA A 76 -22.25 -5.43 -2.17
CA ALA A 76 -22.03 -4.99 -0.81
C ALA A 76 -22.04 -6.15 0.19
N GLU A 77 -23.03 -7.06 0.09
CA GLU A 77 -23.17 -8.19 1.01
C GLU A 77 -22.02 -9.22 0.85
N ILE A 78 -21.47 -9.40 -0.35
CA ILE A 78 -20.28 -10.24 -0.56
C ILE A 78 -19.07 -9.60 0.15
N LEU A 79 -18.86 -8.30 -0.01
CA LEU A 79 -17.76 -7.58 0.66
C LEU A 79 -17.91 -7.60 2.18
N ARG A 80 -19.13 -7.46 2.71
CA ARG A 80 -19.42 -7.52 4.14
C ARG A 80 -19.07 -8.92 4.70
N ARG A 81 -19.50 -10.00 4.04
CA ARG A 81 -19.13 -11.35 4.43
C ARG A 81 -17.63 -11.60 4.35
N ALA A 82 -16.97 -11.06 3.32
CA ALA A 82 -15.51 -11.14 3.20
C ALA A 82 -14.81 -10.44 4.37
N TYR A 83 -15.27 -9.26 4.77
CA TYR A 83 -14.80 -8.58 5.99
C TYR A 83 -14.92 -9.48 7.23
N GLU A 84 -16.10 -10.04 7.45
CA GLU A 84 -16.35 -10.92 8.61
C GLU A 84 -15.45 -12.16 8.61
N LEU A 85 -15.23 -12.76 7.44
CA LEU A 85 -14.35 -13.92 7.30
C LEU A 85 -12.87 -13.56 7.51
N VAL A 86 -12.41 -12.40 7.05
CA VAL A 86 -11.03 -11.93 7.29
C VAL A 86 -10.81 -11.72 8.78
N ILE A 87 -11.76 -11.08 9.49
CA ILE A 87 -11.68 -10.90 10.94
C ILE A 87 -11.75 -12.23 11.69
N ALA A 88 -12.63 -13.14 11.26
CA ALA A 88 -12.72 -14.48 11.88
C ALA A 88 -11.44 -15.33 11.69
N ARG A 89 -10.66 -15.03 10.64
CA ARG A 89 -9.37 -15.69 10.31
C ARG A 89 -8.16 -14.82 10.65
N ALA A 90 -8.31 -13.88 11.57
CA ALA A 90 -7.28 -12.89 11.86
C ALA A 90 -5.94 -13.51 12.26
N ASP A 91 -5.94 -14.54 13.07
CA ASP A 91 -4.73 -15.24 13.50
C ASP A 91 -4.01 -15.93 12.32
N ASP A 92 -4.76 -16.54 11.41
CA ASP A 92 -4.21 -17.16 10.20
C ASP A 92 -3.54 -16.11 9.30
N PHE A 93 -4.26 -15.02 8.98
CA PHE A 93 -3.71 -13.93 8.17
C PHE A 93 -2.48 -13.28 8.82
N ALA A 94 -2.55 -12.97 10.11
CA ALA A 94 -1.44 -12.35 10.83
C ALA A 94 -0.21 -13.26 10.83
N THR A 95 -0.40 -14.57 11.08
CA THR A 95 0.70 -15.55 11.06
C THR A 95 1.33 -15.65 9.66
N LEU A 96 0.52 -15.74 8.59
CA LEU A 96 1.03 -15.79 7.21
C LEU A 96 1.84 -14.54 6.87
N MET A 97 1.34 -13.34 7.21
CA MET A 97 2.05 -12.09 6.97
C MET A 97 3.38 -12.02 7.72
N THR A 98 3.40 -12.43 8.99
CA THR A 98 4.65 -12.49 9.77
C THR A 98 5.65 -13.47 9.16
N LEU A 99 5.18 -14.62 8.65
CA LEU A 99 6.04 -15.62 8.04
C LEU A 99 6.65 -15.18 6.72
N GLU A 100 5.86 -14.60 5.79
CA GLU A 100 6.35 -14.28 4.45
C GLU A 100 6.94 -12.87 4.31
N MET A 101 6.56 -11.93 5.21
CA MET A 101 7.02 -10.54 5.17
C MET A 101 7.98 -10.18 6.33
N GLY A 102 7.85 -10.85 7.47
CA GLY A 102 8.78 -10.67 8.60
C GLY A 102 8.30 -9.72 9.71
N LYS A 103 7.29 -8.88 9.50
CA LYS A 103 6.80 -7.95 10.53
C LYS A 103 6.36 -8.68 11.81
N PRO A 104 6.48 -8.04 13.00
CA PRO A 104 6.00 -8.61 14.24
C PRO A 104 4.53 -8.99 14.19
N LEU A 105 4.16 -10.07 14.85
CA LEU A 105 2.79 -10.61 14.83
C LEU A 105 1.74 -9.57 15.29
N ALA A 106 2.08 -8.70 16.24
CA ALA A 106 1.21 -7.62 16.67
C ALA A 106 0.92 -6.61 15.54
N GLU A 107 1.93 -6.29 14.71
CA GLU A 107 1.76 -5.43 13.55
C GLU A 107 0.98 -6.12 12.43
N SER A 108 1.17 -7.42 12.25
CA SER A 108 0.39 -8.23 11.32
C SER A 108 -1.08 -8.25 11.70
N HIS A 109 -1.43 -8.40 12.99
CA HIS A 109 -2.81 -8.23 13.45
C HIS A 109 -3.36 -6.83 13.17
N GLY A 110 -2.54 -5.79 13.38
CA GLY A 110 -2.90 -4.42 13.01
C GLY A 110 -3.21 -4.28 11.51
N GLU A 111 -2.44 -4.95 10.65
CA GLU A 111 -2.71 -4.98 9.20
C GLU A 111 -3.99 -5.74 8.86
N VAL A 112 -4.30 -6.85 9.55
CA VAL A 112 -5.58 -7.56 9.34
C VAL A 112 -6.76 -6.63 9.56
N VAL A 113 -6.76 -5.91 10.69
CA VAL A 113 -7.84 -4.96 11.00
C VAL A 113 -7.90 -3.86 9.94
N TYR A 114 -6.75 -3.26 9.59
CA TYR A 114 -6.66 -2.21 8.58
C TYR A 114 -7.10 -2.68 7.19
N GLY A 115 -6.63 -3.85 6.75
CA GLY A 115 -6.98 -4.42 5.45
C GLY A 115 -8.46 -4.85 5.36
N ALA A 116 -9.00 -5.43 6.44
CA ALA A 116 -10.41 -5.80 6.51
C ALA A 116 -11.34 -4.57 6.42
N GLU A 117 -10.96 -3.44 7.04
CA GLU A 117 -11.78 -2.22 7.01
C GLU A 117 -12.01 -1.70 5.58
N PHE A 118 -11.15 -1.95 4.61
CA PHE A 118 -11.44 -1.61 3.21
C PHE A 118 -12.58 -2.44 2.63
N LEU A 119 -12.70 -3.71 3.01
CA LEU A 119 -13.82 -4.54 2.56
C LEU A 119 -15.14 -4.04 3.16
N ARG A 120 -15.13 -3.68 4.45
CA ARG A 120 -16.27 -3.10 5.14
C ARG A 120 -16.64 -1.74 4.52
N TRP A 121 -15.68 -0.83 4.38
CA TRP A 121 -15.88 0.49 3.81
C TRP A 121 -16.49 0.41 2.41
N PHE A 122 -15.92 -0.39 1.52
CA PHE A 122 -16.43 -0.53 0.16
C PHE A 122 -17.74 -1.32 0.08
N SER A 123 -18.09 -2.15 1.07
CA SER A 123 -19.44 -2.71 1.16
C SER A 123 -20.48 -1.62 1.38
N GLU A 124 -20.14 -0.59 2.15
CA GLU A 124 -21.00 0.55 2.41
C GLU A 124 -21.04 1.54 1.23
N GLU A 125 -19.90 1.78 0.59
CA GLU A 125 -19.79 2.66 -0.58
C GLU A 125 -20.44 2.08 -1.84
N ALA A 126 -20.48 0.76 -2.01
CA ALA A 126 -21.11 0.12 -3.17
C ALA A 126 -22.55 0.57 -3.40
N VAL A 127 -23.30 0.87 -2.32
CA VAL A 127 -24.69 1.31 -2.39
C VAL A 127 -24.84 2.84 -2.38
N ARG A 128 -23.74 3.60 -2.34
CA ARG A 128 -23.73 5.07 -2.34
C ARG A 128 -23.17 5.67 -3.63
N ASP A 129 -22.82 4.87 -4.61
CA ASP A 129 -22.30 5.34 -5.90
C ASP A 129 -23.44 5.80 -6.81
N TYR A 130 -23.91 7.04 -6.58
CA TYR A 130 -25.08 7.59 -7.25
C TYR A 130 -24.72 8.36 -8.52
N GLY A 131 -25.70 8.35 -9.46
CA GLY A 131 -25.73 9.27 -10.58
C GLY A 131 -26.34 10.63 -10.24
N ARG A 132 -26.62 11.43 -11.27
CA ARG A 132 -27.27 12.75 -11.15
C ARG A 132 -28.38 12.91 -12.18
N TYR A 133 -29.41 13.66 -11.85
CA TYR A 133 -30.47 14.05 -12.75
C TYR A 133 -30.87 15.52 -12.51
N HIS A 134 -30.82 16.36 -13.56
CA HIS A 134 -31.18 17.78 -13.48
C HIS A 134 -31.54 18.33 -14.85
N PRO A 135 -32.29 19.45 -14.95
CA PRO A 135 -32.48 20.16 -16.24
C PRO A 135 -31.17 20.79 -16.73
N THR A 136 -31.08 20.98 -18.05
CA THR A 136 -30.02 21.84 -18.60
C THR A 136 -30.23 23.30 -18.18
N PRO A 137 -29.18 24.15 -18.16
CA PRO A 137 -29.33 25.57 -17.81
C PRO A 137 -30.36 26.30 -18.68
N GLU A 138 -30.50 25.91 -19.95
CA GLU A 138 -31.43 26.51 -20.91
C GLU A 138 -32.84 25.93 -20.79
N GLY A 139 -33.09 24.93 -19.91
CA GLY A 139 -34.38 24.31 -19.68
C GLY A 139 -34.93 23.45 -20.82
N LYS A 140 -34.18 23.22 -21.91
CA LYS A 140 -34.64 22.49 -23.09
C LYS A 140 -34.52 20.99 -23.00
N ASN A 141 -33.57 20.50 -22.22
CA ASN A 141 -33.25 19.08 -22.06
C ASN A 141 -33.05 18.73 -20.58
N ARG A 142 -33.00 17.43 -20.30
CA ARG A 142 -32.60 16.86 -19.03
C ARG A 142 -31.22 16.20 -19.16
N VAL A 143 -30.44 16.33 -18.11
CA VAL A 143 -29.15 15.66 -17.95
C VAL A 143 -29.35 14.48 -17.00
N LEU A 144 -29.06 13.27 -17.48
CA LEU A 144 -28.90 12.10 -16.65
C LEU A 144 -27.43 11.69 -16.69
N VAL A 145 -26.80 11.56 -15.54
CA VAL A 145 -25.43 11.07 -15.42
C VAL A 145 -25.47 9.76 -14.65
N ALA A 146 -24.99 8.70 -15.30
CA ALA A 146 -24.85 7.39 -14.69
C ALA A 146 -23.38 7.09 -14.41
N ARG A 147 -23.07 6.38 -13.32
CA ARG A 147 -21.77 5.76 -13.08
C ARG A 147 -21.79 4.32 -13.57
N LYS A 148 -20.71 3.92 -14.23
CA LYS A 148 -20.55 2.58 -14.78
C LYS A 148 -19.17 2.04 -14.46
N PRO A 149 -19.00 0.72 -14.19
CA PRO A 149 -17.71 0.11 -14.02
C PRO A 149 -16.82 0.30 -15.26
N VAL A 150 -15.54 0.54 -15.05
CA VAL A 150 -14.59 0.69 -16.17
C VAL A 150 -14.41 -0.63 -16.95
N GLY A 151 -14.56 -1.78 -16.30
CA GLY A 151 -14.39 -3.11 -16.90
C GLY A 151 -13.29 -3.93 -16.23
N PRO A 152 -12.68 -4.91 -16.93
CA PRO A 152 -11.62 -5.74 -16.37
C PRO A 152 -10.41 -4.92 -15.95
N CYS A 153 -9.88 -5.19 -14.75
CA CYS A 153 -8.79 -4.45 -14.12
C CYS A 153 -7.58 -5.36 -13.85
N LEU A 154 -6.39 -4.86 -14.11
CA LEU A 154 -5.14 -5.44 -13.61
C LEU A 154 -4.75 -4.72 -12.31
N LEU A 155 -4.66 -5.47 -11.22
CA LEU A 155 -4.20 -5.00 -9.92
C LEU A 155 -2.82 -5.60 -9.62
N ILE A 156 -1.82 -4.75 -9.36
CA ILE A 156 -0.47 -5.18 -9.00
C ILE A 156 -0.16 -4.63 -7.62
N THR A 157 0.13 -5.53 -6.67
CA THR A 157 0.34 -5.18 -5.26
C THR A 157 1.79 -5.41 -4.83
N PRO A 158 2.32 -4.58 -3.91
CA PRO A 158 3.64 -4.75 -3.31
C PRO A 158 3.61 -5.79 -2.20
N TRP A 159 4.78 -6.07 -1.66
CA TRP A 159 5.02 -7.09 -0.63
C TRP A 159 4.86 -6.58 0.82
N ASN A 160 4.92 -5.28 1.06
CA ASN A 160 5.07 -4.72 2.42
C ASN A 160 3.79 -4.75 3.28
N PHE A 161 2.61 -4.68 2.65
CA PHE A 161 1.30 -4.85 3.28
C PHE A 161 0.44 -5.79 2.42
N PRO A 162 0.74 -7.10 2.42
CA PRO A 162 0.21 -8.04 1.43
C PRO A 162 -1.32 -8.22 1.49
N LEU A 163 -1.94 -8.06 2.66
CA LEU A 163 -3.39 -8.07 2.79
C LEU A 163 -4.00 -6.71 2.44
N ALA A 164 -3.53 -5.65 3.09
CA ALA A 164 -4.15 -4.33 2.96
C ALA A 164 -4.07 -3.77 1.54
N MET A 165 -2.96 -4.02 0.81
CA MET A 165 -2.84 -3.57 -0.58
C MET A 165 -3.78 -4.34 -1.52
N ALA A 166 -4.02 -5.63 -1.27
CA ALA A 166 -4.95 -6.43 -2.03
C ALA A 166 -6.41 -6.01 -1.76
N THR A 167 -6.81 -5.91 -0.48
CA THR A 167 -8.19 -5.56 -0.09
C THR A 167 -8.58 -4.15 -0.51
N ARG A 168 -7.68 -3.18 -0.40
CA ARG A 168 -7.88 -1.78 -0.76
C ARG A 168 -8.20 -1.60 -2.25
N LYS A 169 -7.50 -2.33 -3.12
CA LYS A 169 -7.74 -2.32 -4.56
C LYS A 169 -8.93 -3.20 -4.95
N ALA A 170 -8.94 -4.47 -4.51
CA ALA A 170 -9.98 -5.42 -4.86
C ALA A 170 -11.36 -5.03 -4.31
N GLY A 171 -11.43 -4.52 -3.08
CA GLY A 171 -12.68 -4.04 -2.48
C GLY A 171 -13.34 -2.96 -3.32
N ALA A 172 -12.59 -1.94 -3.75
CA ALA A 172 -13.09 -0.86 -4.60
C ALA A 172 -13.54 -1.36 -5.98
N ALA A 173 -12.73 -2.23 -6.62
CA ALA A 173 -13.04 -2.79 -7.93
C ALA A 173 -14.32 -3.65 -7.90
N ILE A 174 -14.45 -4.53 -6.90
CA ILE A 174 -15.62 -5.38 -6.68
C ILE A 174 -16.87 -4.53 -6.41
N ALA A 175 -16.77 -3.52 -5.53
CA ALA A 175 -17.86 -2.60 -5.23
C ALA A 175 -18.36 -1.86 -6.48
N ALA A 176 -17.44 -1.42 -7.34
CA ALA A 176 -17.76 -0.75 -8.59
C ALA A 176 -18.39 -1.66 -9.66
N GLY A 177 -18.25 -3.01 -9.53
CA GLY A 177 -18.72 -3.97 -10.53
C GLY A 177 -17.66 -4.31 -11.60
N CYS A 178 -16.38 -4.15 -11.31
CA CYS A 178 -15.26 -4.54 -12.15
C CYS A 178 -14.81 -5.97 -11.82
N THR A 179 -14.31 -6.69 -12.84
CA THR A 179 -13.59 -7.95 -12.67
C THR A 179 -12.09 -7.70 -12.57
N ILE A 180 -11.35 -8.64 -12.01
CA ILE A 180 -9.99 -8.43 -11.53
C ILE A 180 -9.06 -9.55 -12.00
N VAL A 181 -7.88 -9.17 -12.47
CA VAL A 181 -6.67 -9.98 -12.48
C VAL A 181 -5.72 -9.38 -11.44
N LEU A 182 -5.48 -10.09 -10.34
CA LEU A 182 -4.57 -9.69 -9.27
C LEU A 182 -3.22 -10.35 -9.45
N LYS A 183 -2.17 -9.55 -9.57
CA LYS A 183 -0.77 -9.99 -9.50
C LYS A 183 -0.18 -9.59 -8.16
N PRO A 184 -0.09 -10.51 -7.18
CA PRO A 184 0.60 -10.24 -5.92
C PRO A 184 2.11 -10.13 -6.10
N ALA A 185 2.78 -9.55 -5.12
CA ALA A 185 4.24 -9.56 -5.08
C ALA A 185 4.79 -11.00 -5.00
N ARG A 186 5.93 -11.24 -5.67
CA ARG A 186 6.61 -12.54 -5.62
C ARG A 186 7.03 -12.93 -4.20
N LEU A 187 7.44 -11.96 -3.40
CA LEU A 187 7.97 -12.20 -2.05
C LEU A 187 6.87 -12.55 -1.04
N THR A 188 5.63 -12.08 -1.24
CA THR A 188 4.53 -12.30 -0.30
C THR A 188 3.22 -12.69 -1.01
N PRO A 189 3.16 -13.82 -1.70
CA PRO A 189 1.96 -14.26 -2.42
C PRO A 189 0.96 -14.98 -1.54
N LEU A 190 1.39 -15.63 -0.43
CA LEU A 190 0.56 -16.53 0.36
C LEU A 190 -0.64 -15.81 1.00
N THR A 191 -0.42 -14.63 1.56
CA THR A 191 -1.51 -13.81 2.12
C THR A 191 -2.54 -13.44 1.05
N SER A 192 -2.10 -13.07 -0.17
CA SER A 192 -3.01 -12.73 -1.27
C SER A 192 -3.78 -13.94 -1.79
N GLN A 193 -3.17 -15.13 -1.81
CA GLN A 193 -3.84 -16.39 -2.19
C GLN A 193 -4.87 -16.80 -1.12
N TYR A 194 -4.53 -16.67 0.15
CA TYR A 194 -5.47 -16.94 1.24
C TYR A 194 -6.63 -15.93 1.26
N PHE A 195 -6.36 -14.67 0.93
CA PHE A 195 -7.38 -13.65 0.70
C PHE A 195 -8.31 -14.02 -0.46
N ALA A 196 -7.77 -14.46 -1.59
CA ALA A 196 -8.58 -14.88 -2.72
C ALA A 196 -9.50 -16.06 -2.37
N GLN A 197 -8.99 -17.06 -1.64
CA GLN A 197 -9.83 -18.17 -1.13
C GLN A 197 -10.92 -17.64 -0.19
N THR A 198 -10.59 -16.66 0.67
CA THR A 198 -11.57 -16.04 1.57
C THR A 198 -12.66 -15.29 0.80
N MET A 199 -12.34 -14.66 -0.33
CA MET A 199 -13.33 -14.03 -1.21
C MET A 199 -14.28 -15.05 -1.85
N LEU A 200 -13.76 -16.21 -2.29
CA LEU A 200 -14.58 -17.32 -2.79
C LEU A 200 -15.52 -17.86 -1.70
N ASP A 201 -15.01 -18.05 -0.50
CA ASP A 201 -15.80 -18.51 0.67
C ASP A 201 -16.88 -17.47 1.07
N ALA A 202 -16.66 -16.18 0.81
CA ALA A 202 -17.65 -15.12 0.98
C ALA A 202 -18.73 -15.12 -0.10
N GLY A 203 -18.60 -15.97 -1.12
CA GLY A 203 -19.55 -16.12 -2.21
C GLY A 203 -19.29 -15.21 -3.41
N LEU A 204 -18.05 -14.75 -3.61
CA LEU A 204 -17.66 -14.02 -4.82
C LEU A 204 -17.77 -14.97 -6.02
N PRO A 205 -18.51 -14.61 -7.09
CA PRO A 205 -18.65 -15.47 -8.25
C PRO A 205 -17.33 -15.77 -8.96
N ALA A 206 -17.21 -16.98 -9.50
CA ALA A 206 -16.04 -17.42 -10.25
C ALA A 206 -15.72 -16.46 -11.41
N GLY A 207 -14.44 -16.17 -11.62
CA GLY A 207 -13.94 -15.26 -12.66
C GLY A 207 -13.99 -13.78 -12.31
N VAL A 208 -14.70 -13.35 -11.24
CA VAL A 208 -14.68 -11.96 -10.80
C VAL A 208 -13.32 -11.58 -10.24
N LEU A 209 -12.66 -12.49 -9.51
CA LEU A 209 -11.29 -12.35 -9.04
C LEU A 209 -10.45 -13.52 -9.59
N ASN A 210 -9.36 -13.18 -10.27
CA ASN A 210 -8.35 -14.13 -10.73
C ASN A 210 -7.01 -13.74 -10.11
N VAL A 211 -6.17 -14.69 -9.68
CA VAL A 211 -4.89 -14.42 -9.00
C VAL A 211 -3.77 -15.17 -9.71
N VAL A 212 -2.78 -14.42 -10.18
CA VAL A 212 -1.66 -14.90 -11.00
C VAL A 212 -0.31 -14.49 -10.42
N PRO A 213 0.16 -15.12 -9.33
CA PRO A 213 1.51 -14.92 -8.84
C PRO A 213 2.52 -15.34 -9.93
N SER A 214 3.65 -14.63 -10.00
CA SER A 214 4.69 -14.94 -10.99
C SER A 214 6.06 -14.49 -10.50
N ALA A 215 7.08 -15.26 -10.83
CA ALA A 215 8.49 -14.87 -10.66
C ALA A 215 8.87 -13.74 -11.63
N SER A 216 8.22 -13.64 -12.80
CA SER A 216 8.43 -12.59 -13.80
C SER A 216 7.26 -11.62 -13.83
N ALA A 217 7.51 -10.36 -13.43
CA ALA A 217 6.48 -9.33 -13.46
C ALA A 217 6.06 -8.98 -14.89
N SER A 218 6.98 -8.95 -15.84
CA SER A 218 6.75 -8.64 -17.26
C SER A 218 5.90 -9.70 -17.95
N ALA A 219 6.07 -10.98 -17.61
CA ALA A 219 5.26 -12.08 -18.15
C ALA A 219 3.75 -11.87 -17.92
N ILE A 220 3.38 -11.15 -16.87
CA ILE A 220 1.98 -10.82 -16.56
C ILE A 220 1.61 -9.45 -17.11
N SER A 221 2.42 -8.43 -16.88
CA SER A 221 2.03 -7.05 -17.22
C SER A 221 2.04 -6.76 -18.72
N GLU A 222 3.03 -7.25 -19.47
CA GLU A 222 3.16 -6.94 -20.90
C GLU A 222 1.97 -7.44 -21.73
N PRO A 223 1.59 -8.75 -21.69
CA PRO A 223 0.46 -9.22 -22.51
C PRO A 223 -0.87 -8.57 -22.08
N LEU A 224 -1.06 -8.32 -20.77
CA LEU A 224 -2.30 -7.72 -20.30
C LEU A 224 -2.42 -6.25 -20.68
N LEU A 225 -1.34 -5.46 -20.58
CA LEU A 225 -1.33 -4.05 -20.98
C LEU A 225 -1.47 -3.86 -22.50
N ALA A 226 -1.05 -4.83 -23.28
CA ALA A 226 -1.25 -4.85 -24.74
C ALA A 226 -2.67 -5.27 -25.16
N ASP A 227 -3.43 -5.93 -24.28
CA ASP A 227 -4.77 -6.42 -24.59
C ASP A 227 -5.83 -5.31 -24.48
N GLN A 228 -6.54 -5.04 -25.57
CA GLN A 228 -7.57 -3.99 -25.62
C GLN A 228 -8.79 -4.23 -24.71
N ARG A 229 -8.98 -5.45 -24.20
CA ARG A 229 -10.07 -5.77 -23.27
C ARG A 229 -9.78 -5.33 -21.84
N LEU A 230 -8.50 -5.15 -21.47
CA LEU A 230 -8.14 -4.52 -20.20
C LEU A 230 -8.59 -3.07 -20.20
N ARG A 231 -9.10 -2.59 -19.07
CA ARG A 231 -9.64 -1.20 -18.96
C ARG A 231 -8.94 -0.36 -17.92
N LYS A 232 -8.32 -0.98 -16.94
CA LYS A 232 -7.66 -0.26 -15.85
C LYS A 232 -6.42 -1.01 -15.37
N LEU A 233 -5.41 -0.23 -15.04
CA LEU A 233 -4.26 -0.64 -14.26
C LEU A 233 -4.28 0.06 -12.90
N SER A 234 -4.21 -0.69 -11.80
CA SER A 234 -3.91 -0.16 -10.47
C SER A 234 -2.62 -0.78 -9.97
N PHE A 235 -1.63 0.04 -9.71
CA PHE A 235 -0.29 -0.38 -9.29
C PHE A 235 0.11 0.30 -7.98
N THR A 236 0.71 -0.47 -7.07
CA THR A 236 1.46 0.05 -5.94
C THR A 236 2.85 -0.55 -5.95
N GLY A 237 3.89 0.29 -5.87
CA GLY A 237 5.28 -0.13 -5.88
C GLY A 237 6.25 1.02 -6.12
N SER A 238 7.46 0.72 -6.58
CA SER A 238 8.49 1.74 -6.78
C SER A 238 8.18 2.69 -7.93
N THR A 239 8.59 3.94 -7.81
CA THR A 239 8.40 4.99 -8.81
C THR A 239 8.97 4.65 -10.20
N PRO A 240 10.17 4.05 -10.34
CA PRO A 240 10.68 3.66 -11.65
C PRO A 240 9.79 2.62 -12.36
N VAL A 241 9.30 1.62 -11.64
CA VAL A 241 8.37 0.61 -12.19
C VAL A 241 7.03 1.25 -12.57
N GLY A 242 6.50 2.14 -11.72
CA GLY A 242 5.27 2.89 -12.01
C GLY A 242 5.37 3.71 -13.29
N LYS A 243 6.48 4.42 -13.51
CA LYS A 243 6.74 5.18 -14.75
C LYS A 243 6.76 4.27 -15.99
N ALA A 244 7.40 3.10 -15.91
CA ALA A 244 7.42 2.13 -17.00
C ALA A 244 6.02 1.58 -17.32
N LEU A 245 5.25 1.24 -16.29
CA LEU A 245 3.87 0.75 -16.45
C LEU A 245 2.93 1.83 -17.01
N LEU A 246 3.10 3.11 -16.61
CA LEU A 246 2.36 4.23 -17.18
C LEU A 246 2.64 4.40 -18.67
N ALA A 247 3.90 4.31 -19.08
CA ALA A 247 4.27 4.38 -20.50
C ALA A 247 3.65 3.23 -21.32
N ALA A 248 3.61 2.02 -20.77
CA ALA A 248 2.94 0.88 -21.41
C ALA A 248 1.42 1.06 -21.46
N ALA A 249 0.80 1.50 -20.36
CA ALA A 249 -0.65 1.74 -20.27
C ALA A 249 -1.15 2.82 -21.24
N ALA A 250 -0.30 3.80 -21.56
CA ALA A 250 -0.63 4.88 -22.50
C ALA A 250 -0.95 4.37 -23.92
N GLN A 251 -0.39 3.23 -24.35
CA GLN A 251 -0.62 2.66 -25.68
C GLN A 251 -2.11 2.31 -25.91
N ASN A 252 -2.81 1.88 -24.86
CA ASN A 252 -4.24 1.53 -24.91
C ASN A 252 -5.11 2.55 -24.17
N VAL A 253 -4.55 3.72 -23.78
CA VAL A 253 -5.25 4.78 -23.05
C VAL A 253 -5.95 4.22 -21.81
N LEU A 254 -5.28 3.34 -21.09
CA LEU A 254 -5.84 2.70 -19.89
C LEU A 254 -6.05 3.71 -18.77
N ARG A 255 -7.15 3.59 -18.04
CA ARG A 255 -7.28 4.28 -16.77
C ARG A 255 -6.25 3.75 -15.78
N THR A 256 -5.51 4.64 -15.12
CA THR A 256 -4.46 4.24 -14.19
C THR A 256 -4.68 4.84 -12.81
N SER A 257 -4.38 4.04 -11.77
CA SER A 257 -4.16 4.51 -10.40
C SER A 257 -2.78 4.02 -9.98
N MET A 258 -1.94 4.96 -9.53
CA MET A 258 -0.54 4.71 -9.20
C MET A 258 -0.26 5.18 -7.78
N GLU A 259 0.12 4.25 -6.91
CA GLU A 259 0.61 4.50 -5.57
C GLU A 259 2.10 4.15 -5.55
N LEU A 260 2.94 5.17 -5.50
CA LEU A 260 4.38 5.03 -5.72
C LEU A 260 5.18 5.37 -4.46
N GLY A 261 6.51 5.47 -4.60
CA GLY A 261 7.41 5.75 -3.50
C GLY A 261 7.15 7.06 -2.79
N GLY A 262 7.71 7.21 -1.62
CA GLY A 262 7.61 8.40 -0.78
C GLY A 262 8.93 8.79 -0.14
N ASN A 263 9.01 10.04 0.31
CA ASN A 263 10.13 10.58 1.09
C ASN A 263 9.59 11.56 2.13
N ALA A 264 8.74 11.04 3.03
CA ALA A 264 7.93 11.85 3.92
C ALA A 264 8.78 12.70 4.89
N PRO A 265 8.55 14.02 4.96
CA PRO A 265 9.08 14.86 6.02
C PRO A 265 8.27 14.67 7.30
N PHE A 266 8.97 14.60 8.43
CA PHE A 266 8.43 14.64 9.79
C PHE A 266 8.93 15.90 10.45
N ILE A 267 8.07 16.91 10.57
CA ILE A 267 8.44 18.27 10.96
C ILE A 267 8.05 18.47 12.43
N VAL A 268 9.01 18.85 13.27
CA VAL A 268 8.80 19.14 14.70
C VAL A 268 9.18 20.58 14.97
N PHE A 269 8.21 21.41 15.29
CA PHE A 269 8.43 22.82 15.65
C PHE A 269 8.78 22.99 17.12
N GLU A 270 9.29 24.18 17.47
CA GLU A 270 9.74 24.54 18.81
C GLU A 270 8.65 24.51 19.89
N ASP A 271 7.39 24.65 19.46
CA ASP A 271 6.20 24.64 20.31
C ASP A 271 5.51 23.28 20.43
N ALA A 272 6.07 22.24 19.76
CA ALA A 272 5.52 20.90 19.79
C ALA A 272 5.67 20.22 21.17
N ASN A 273 4.72 19.38 21.53
CA ASN A 273 4.91 18.45 22.63
C ASN A 273 5.90 17.36 22.20
N ILE A 274 7.14 17.43 22.70
CA ILE A 274 8.22 16.52 22.28
C ILE A 274 7.91 15.07 22.62
N ALA A 275 7.24 14.77 23.72
CA ALA A 275 6.87 13.41 24.07
C ALA A 275 5.89 12.82 23.03
N GLU A 276 4.85 13.56 22.64
CA GLU A 276 3.91 13.17 21.60
C GLU A 276 4.56 13.09 20.21
N ALA A 277 5.48 14.03 19.90
CA ALA A 277 6.22 14.01 18.66
C ALA A 277 7.10 12.76 18.53
N VAL A 278 7.75 12.32 19.62
CA VAL A 278 8.54 11.07 19.64
C VAL A 278 7.66 9.84 19.47
N GLU A 279 6.49 9.77 20.14
CA GLU A 279 5.53 8.68 19.91
C GLU A 279 5.03 8.67 18.46
N GLY A 280 4.71 9.83 17.92
CA GLY A 280 4.35 9.99 16.52
C GLY A 280 5.47 9.54 15.57
N ALA A 281 6.72 9.88 15.89
CA ALA A 281 7.90 9.46 15.13
C ALA A 281 8.07 7.93 15.11
N MET A 282 7.87 7.26 16.25
CA MET A 282 7.86 5.81 16.34
C MET A 282 6.80 5.20 15.40
N GLY A 283 5.57 5.68 15.46
CA GLY A 283 4.49 5.22 14.59
C GLY A 283 4.73 5.52 13.10
N ALA A 284 5.26 6.71 12.79
CA ALA A 284 5.53 7.12 11.41
C ALA A 284 6.75 6.42 10.79
N LYS A 285 7.73 5.99 11.61
CA LYS A 285 8.96 5.39 11.10
C LYS A 285 9.05 3.89 11.33
N MET A 286 8.74 3.42 12.53
CA MET A 286 9.06 2.04 12.90
C MET A 286 7.97 1.05 12.52
N ARG A 287 6.75 1.51 12.21
CA ARG A 287 5.70 0.65 11.64
C ARG A 287 6.26 -0.11 10.45
N ASN A 288 6.11 -1.43 10.47
CA ASN A 288 6.61 -2.33 9.44
C ASN A 288 8.12 -2.18 9.17
N MET A 289 8.92 -2.00 10.23
CA MET A 289 10.37 -1.78 10.16
C MET A 289 10.79 -0.61 9.24
N GLY A 290 9.89 0.36 9.02
CA GLY A 290 10.10 1.45 8.05
C GLY A 290 9.90 1.07 6.59
N GLU A 291 9.50 -0.15 6.28
CA GLU A 291 9.18 -0.65 4.94
C GLU A 291 7.75 -0.25 4.54
N ALA A 292 7.48 1.05 4.58
CA ALA A 292 6.19 1.66 4.25
C ALA A 292 6.38 2.92 3.40
N CYS A 293 5.55 3.08 2.37
CA CYS A 293 5.61 4.26 1.49
C CYS A 293 5.29 5.58 2.20
N THR A 294 4.59 5.52 3.34
CA THR A 294 4.32 6.67 4.21
C THR A 294 5.32 6.82 5.35
N ALA A 295 6.34 5.96 5.43
CA ALA A 295 7.33 6.07 6.51
C ALA A 295 8.01 7.43 6.50
N ALA A 296 8.15 8.03 7.70
CA ALA A 296 8.92 9.25 7.87
C ALA A 296 10.38 8.98 7.47
N ASN A 297 10.86 9.70 6.49
CA ASN A 297 12.20 9.50 5.91
C ASN A 297 13.16 10.63 6.27
N ARG A 298 12.64 11.83 6.56
CA ARG A 298 13.41 13.03 6.88
C ARG A 298 12.81 13.69 8.11
N PHE A 299 13.48 13.56 9.26
CA PHE A 299 13.05 14.22 10.48
C PHE A 299 13.62 15.64 10.50
N LEU A 300 12.77 16.62 10.23
CA LEU A 300 13.09 18.05 10.23
C LEU A 300 12.68 18.61 11.60
N VAL A 301 13.64 18.92 12.44
CA VAL A 301 13.40 19.32 13.83
C VAL A 301 13.93 20.74 14.07
N HIS A 302 13.12 21.60 14.67
CA HIS A 302 13.58 22.95 15.02
C HIS A 302 14.80 22.86 15.95
N GLU A 303 15.83 23.65 15.67
CA GLU A 303 17.14 23.55 16.35
C GLU A 303 17.03 23.58 17.89
N SER A 304 16.11 24.39 18.45
CA SER A 304 15.94 24.55 19.90
C SER A 304 15.44 23.30 20.63
N VAL A 305 14.84 22.30 19.90
CA VAL A 305 14.30 21.07 20.48
C VAL A 305 14.95 19.82 19.88
N ALA A 306 15.90 19.98 18.96
CA ALA A 306 16.49 18.88 18.21
C ALA A 306 17.28 17.91 19.08
N GLU A 307 18.03 18.40 20.06
CA GLU A 307 18.81 17.56 20.97
C GLU A 307 17.89 16.68 21.83
N GLU A 308 16.86 17.28 22.44
CA GLU A 308 15.89 16.55 23.27
C GLU A 308 15.10 15.52 22.45
N PHE A 309 14.59 15.92 21.27
CA PHE A 309 13.86 15.03 20.38
C PHE A 309 14.72 13.83 19.95
N SER A 310 15.95 14.10 19.48
CA SER A 310 16.86 13.05 18.99
C SER A 310 17.27 12.08 20.08
N ALA A 311 17.57 12.58 21.29
CA ALA A 311 17.93 11.74 22.42
C ALA A 311 16.78 10.81 22.84
N ARG A 312 15.57 11.36 22.95
CA ARG A 312 14.37 10.57 23.28
C ARG A 312 14.02 9.55 22.20
N LEU A 313 14.12 9.94 20.92
CA LEU A 313 13.86 9.03 19.79
C LEU A 313 14.90 7.90 19.76
N ALA A 314 16.21 8.22 19.93
CA ALA A 314 17.28 7.23 20.00
C ALA A 314 17.08 6.24 21.15
N ALA A 315 16.66 6.72 22.31
CA ALA A 315 16.36 5.84 23.44
C ALA A 315 15.22 4.86 23.14
N LYS A 316 14.13 5.32 22.49
CA LYS A 316 13.01 4.45 22.13
C LYS A 316 13.37 3.45 21.01
N ILE A 317 14.04 3.92 19.97
CA ILE A 317 14.48 3.07 18.85
C ILE A 317 15.51 2.04 19.34
N GLY A 318 16.45 2.44 20.22
CA GLY A 318 17.43 1.54 20.81
C GLY A 318 16.85 0.49 21.78
N ALA A 319 15.64 0.72 22.29
CA ALA A 319 14.95 -0.24 23.15
C ALA A 319 14.16 -1.30 22.39
N LEU A 320 14.05 -1.20 21.05
CA LEU A 320 13.34 -2.17 20.24
C LEU A 320 14.04 -3.52 20.25
N LYS A 321 13.26 -4.57 20.41
CA LYS A 321 13.75 -5.95 20.35
C LYS A 321 13.68 -6.45 18.92
N VAL A 322 14.85 -6.61 18.29
CA VAL A 322 14.97 -7.16 16.94
C VAL A 322 14.96 -8.68 17.01
N GLY A 323 14.12 -9.32 16.22
CA GLY A 323 14.03 -10.78 16.23
C GLY A 323 12.98 -11.33 15.27
N ASN A 324 12.72 -12.63 15.37
CA ASN A 324 11.66 -13.28 14.60
C ASN A 324 10.30 -12.70 15.01
N GLY A 325 9.52 -12.25 14.02
CA GLY A 325 8.21 -11.64 14.26
C GLY A 325 7.18 -12.54 14.97
N LEU A 326 7.38 -13.85 14.98
CA LEU A 326 6.54 -14.80 15.74
C LEU A 326 6.86 -14.84 17.24
N ASP A 327 8.02 -14.35 17.66
CA ASP A 327 8.38 -14.30 19.08
C ASP A 327 7.60 -13.17 19.76
N SER A 328 6.97 -13.45 20.87
CA SER A 328 5.99 -12.57 21.54
C SER A 328 6.56 -11.24 22.05
N ASP A 329 7.87 -11.13 22.20
CA ASP A 329 8.58 -9.94 22.67
C ASP A 329 9.29 -9.17 21.54
N THR A 330 9.26 -9.67 20.31
CA THR A 330 9.81 -8.99 19.14
C THR A 330 8.98 -7.75 18.79
N THR A 331 9.67 -6.61 18.67
CA THR A 331 9.05 -5.32 18.29
C THR A 331 9.62 -4.74 17.01
N CYS A 332 10.64 -5.39 16.42
CA CYS A 332 11.19 -5.06 15.11
C CYS A 332 11.60 -6.36 14.42
N GLY A 333 10.98 -6.67 13.29
CA GLY A 333 11.27 -7.86 12.49
C GLY A 333 12.48 -7.66 11.56
N PRO A 334 12.78 -8.67 10.70
CA PRO A 334 13.75 -8.55 9.63
C PRO A 334 13.22 -7.64 8.51
N LEU A 335 14.11 -7.17 7.64
CA LEU A 335 13.76 -6.65 6.33
C LEU A 335 13.36 -7.81 5.39
N ILE A 336 12.72 -7.48 4.28
CA ILE A 336 12.12 -8.50 3.40
C ILE A 336 13.12 -9.44 2.73
N GLU A 337 14.29 -8.94 2.35
CA GLU A 337 15.33 -9.71 1.65
C GLU A 337 16.72 -9.08 1.85
N GLN A 338 17.79 -9.81 1.51
CA GLN A 338 19.17 -9.33 1.63
C GLN A 338 19.41 -8.01 0.88
N LYS A 339 18.83 -7.86 -0.30
CA LYS A 339 18.93 -6.62 -1.08
C LYS A 339 18.43 -5.38 -0.33
N ALA A 340 17.40 -5.53 0.50
CA ALA A 340 16.91 -4.43 1.34
C ALA A 340 17.93 -4.06 2.43
N VAL A 341 18.56 -5.07 3.06
CA VAL A 341 19.64 -4.86 4.04
C VAL A 341 20.81 -4.12 3.39
N ASP A 342 21.23 -4.55 2.21
CA ASP A 342 22.33 -3.95 1.47
C ASP A 342 22.03 -2.48 1.11
N SER A 343 20.84 -2.21 0.58
CA SER A 343 20.40 -0.84 0.23
C SER A 343 20.39 0.09 1.45
N VAL A 344 19.85 -0.37 2.57
CA VAL A 344 19.82 0.42 3.81
C VAL A 344 21.24 0.66 4.32
N SER A 345 22.11 -0.36 4.28
CA SER A 345 23.50 -0.26 4.70
C SER A 345 24.27 0.77 3.87
N GLU A 346 24.10 0.75 2.54
CA GLU A 346 24.74 1.73 1.64
C GLU A 346 24.32 3.16 1.94
N LEU A 347 23.03 3.40 2.20
CA LEU A 347 22.51 4.74 2.53
C LEU A 347 23.05 5.26 3.87
N VAL A 348 23.12 4.38 4.88
CA VAL A 348 23.67 4.74 6.19
C VAL A 348 25.19 4.99 6.08
N GLN A 349 25.90 4.15 5.36
CA GLN A 349 27.35 4.31 5.18
C GLN A 349 27.70 5.63 4.45
N ASP A 350 26.96 5.98 3.36
CA ASP A 350 27.11 7.28 2.68
C ASP A 350 26.93 8.46 3.66
N ALA A 351 25.94 8.38 4.54
CA ALA A 351 25.69 9.44 5.52
C ALA A 351 26.84 9.55 6.55
N LEU A 352 27.32 8.42 7.06
CA LEU A 352 28.42 8.38 8.04
C LEU A 352 29.74 8.89 7.43
N GLU A 353 30.08 8.49 6.20
CA GLU A 353 31.25 8.95 5.46
C GLU A 353 31.21 10.46 5.19
N ARG A 354 30.03 11.04 5.08
CA ARG A 354 29.82 12.50 4.92
C ARG A 354 29.80 13.27 6.22
N GLY A 355 29.93 12.60 7.38
CA GLY A 355 30.04 13.24 8.70
C GLY A 355 28.79 13.13 9.57
N ALA A 356 27.75 12.41 9.16
CA ALA A 356 26.64 12.07 10.05
C ALA A 356 27.14 11.17 11.19
N ARG A 357 26.39 11.17 12.30
CA ARG A 357 26.72 10.35 13.48
C ARG A 357 25.50 9.48 13.84
N ALA A 358 25.74 8.19 14.01
CA ALA A 358 24.73 7.29 14.55
C ALA A 358 24.63 7.45 16.08
N MET A 359 23.46 7.78 16.59
CA MET A 359 23.17 7.77 18.02
C MET A 359 22.88 6.34 18.51
N VAL A 360 22.27 5.53 17.66
CA VAL A 360 21.96 4.11 17.88
C VAL A 360 21.93 3.38 16.54
N GLY A 361 22.26 2.11 16.51
CA GLY A 361 22.24 1.27 15.33
C GLY A 361 23.34 1.56 14.30
N GLY A 362 23.00 1.63 13.04
CA GLY A 362 23.92 1.93 11.93
C GLY A 362 24.69 0.72 11.39
N HIS A 363 24.21 -0.49 11.64
CA HIS A 363 24.87 -1.72 11.21
C HIS A 363 23.91 -2.87 10.97
N THR A 364 24.34 -3.84 10.18
CA THR A 364 23.65 -5.11 10.00
C THR A 364 23.79 -5.99 11.25
N ILE A 365 22.78 -6.81 11.55
CA ILE A 365 22.85 -7.78 12.64
C ILE A 365 23.29 -9.11 12.05
N ASN A 366 24.42 -9.65 12.52
CA ASN A 366 24.96 -10.91 12.04
C ASN A 366 24.11 -12.12 12.49
N GLY A 367 23.94 -13.10 11.63
CA GLY A 367 23.20 -14.33 11.91
C GLY A 367 22.31 -14.71 10.72
N SER A 368 21.41 -15.68 10.93
CA SER A 368 20.40 -16.03 9.94
C SER A 368 19.26 -14.99 9.98
N GLY A 369 18.72 -14.66 8.82
CA GLY A 369 17.68 -13.66 8.64
C GLY A 369 18.22 -12.27 8.24
N TYR A 370 17.35 -11.48 7.63
CA TYR A 370 17.72 -10.19 7.01
C TYR A 370 17.58 -9.03 8.00
N PHE A 371 18.30 -9.06 9.11
CA PHE A 371 18.17 -8.09 10.18
C PHE A 371 19.09 -6.89 10.05
N TYR A 372 18.52 -5.71 10.29
CA TYR A 372 19.25 -4.44 10.36
C TYR A 372 18.92 -3.74 11.69
N ALA A 373 19.93 -3.18 12.35
CA ALA A 373 19.75 -2.49 13.63
C ALA A 373 18.94 -1.20 13.44
N PRO A 374 17.83 -1.01 14.18
CA PRO A 374 17.10 0.25 14.17
C PRO A 374 18.00 1.43 14.49
N THR A 375 17.95 2.48 13.66
CA THR A 375 19.01 3.49 13.57
C THR A 375 18.45 4.90 13.69
N VAL A 376 19.14 5.77 14.46
CA VAL A 376 18.95 7.21 14.45
C VAL A 376 20.27 7.88 14.03
N LEU A 377 20.20 8.69 12.98
CA LEU A 377 21.33 9.49 12.49
C LEU A 377 21.09 10.96 12.82
N VAL A 378 22.13 11.65 13.31
CA VAL A 378 22.14 13.10 13.54
C VAL A 378 23.31 13.73 12.78
N ASP A 379 23.33 15.06 12.72
CA ASP A 379 24.35 15.82 11.99
C ASP A 379 24.40 15.42 10.50
N VAL A 380 23.26 15.01 9.94
CA VAL A 380 23.17 14.48 8.57
C VAL A 380 23.33 15.61 7.56
N PRO A 381 24.31 15.54 6.65
CA PRO A 381 24.44 16.52 5.57
C PRO A 381 23.22 16.51 4.64
N ARG A 382 22.78 17.73 4.22
CA ARG A 382 21.59 17.89 3.36
C ARG A 382 21.71 17.24 1.97
N ASP A 383 22.92 16.95 1.53
CA ASP A 383 23.22 16.30 0.26
C ASP A 383 23.46 14.78 0.38
N ALA A 384 23.40 14.21 1.59
CA ALA A 384 23.50 12.77 1.80
C ALA A 384 22.36 12.01 1.08
N ARG A 385 22.69 10.83 0.56
CA ARG A 385 21.71 9.98 -0.16
C ARG A 385 20.49 9.64 0.68
N VAL A 386 20.67 9.39 1.96
CA VAL A 386 19.61 9.05 2.93
C VAL A 386 18.51 10.13 3.04
N ILE A 387 18.80 11.39 2.63
CA ILE A 387 17.83 12.49 2.60
C ILE A 387 17.06 12.56 1.28
N ARG A 388 17.66 12.09 0.19
CA ARG A 388 17.10 12.21 -1.17
C ARG A 388 16.39 10.95 -1.62
N GLU A 389 16.89 9.78 -1.23
CA GLU A 389 16.36 8.48 -1.62
C GLU A 389 15.37 7.94 -0.58
N GLU A 390 14.40 7.15 -1.03
CA GLU A 390 13.50 6.42 -0.14
C GLU A 390 14.29 5.33 0.60
N ILE A 391 14.32 5.37 1.93
CA ILE A 391 15.15 4.43 2.73
C ILE A 391 14.54 3.04 2.75
N PHE A 392 13.23 2.95 2.95
CA PHE A 392 12.46 1.70 3.07
C PHE A 392 13.06 0.72 4.09
N GLY A 393 13.38 1.24 5.28
CA GLY A 393 14.03 0.51 6.37
C GLY A 393 14.04 1.30 7.68
N PRO A 394 14.55 0.72 8.78
CA PRO A 394 14.42 1.25 10.14
C PRO A 394 15.46 2.34 10.47
N VAL A 395 15.60 3.35 9.64
CA VAL A 395 16.59 4.43 9.79
C VAL A 395 15.89 5.79 9.82
N ALA A 396 16.14 6.56 10.87
CA ALA A 396 15.60 7.90 11.13
C ALA A 396 16.71 8.97 11.06
N PRO A 397 16.95 9.60 9.90
CA PRO A 397 17.88 10.72 9.79
C PRO A 397 17.24 12.02 10.27
N VAL A 398 17.91 12.73 11.18
CA VAL A 398 17.46 13.99 11.78
C VAL A 398 18.29 15.16 11.24
N LEU A 399 17.58 16.18 10.73
CA LEU A 399 18.12 17.45 10.27
C LEU A 399 17.50 18.58 11.09
N THR A 400 18.21 19.68 11.21
CA THR A 400 17.71 20.88 11.90
C THR A 400 17.25 21.94 10.92
N PHE A 401 16.30 22.76 11.36
CA PHE A 401 15.91 24.02 10.74
C PHE A 401 15.71 25.12 11.80
N THR A 402 15.68 26.38 11.36
CA THR A 402 15.57 27.55 12.23
C THR A 402 14.28 28.35 12.02
N THR A 403 13.64 28.23 10.88
CA THR A 403 12.43 29.00 10.54
C THR A 403 11.38 28.14 9.84
N GLU A 404 10.11 28.49 9.99
CA GLU A 404 8.99 27.85 9.30
C GLU A 404 9.20 27.80 7.77
N ARG A 405 9.71 28.91 7.19
CA ARG A 405 10.01 28.96 5.76
C ARG A 405 11.07 27.94 5.34
N GLU A 406 12.11 27.77 6.14
CA GLU A 406 13.16 26.77 5.89
C GLU A 406 12.61 25.36 6.01
N ALA A 407 11.76 25.09 7.00
CA ALA A 407 11.09 23.79 7.15
C ALA A 407 10.27 23.43 5.90
N VAL A 408 9.47 24.36 5.37
CA VAL A 408 8.69 24.16 4.13
C VAL A 408 9.60 23.93 2.94
N GLN A 409 10.68 24.70 2.79
CA GLN A 409 11.63 24.52 1.69
C GLN A 409 12.31 23.16 1.73
N LEU A 410 12.76 22.72 2.90
CA LEU A 410 13.37 21.40 3.10
C LEU A 410 12.35 20.29 2.87
N ALA A 411 11.13 20.44 3.36
CA ALA A 411 10.07 19.45 3.19
C ALA A 411 9.74 19.24 1.70
N ASN A 412 9.57 20.32 0.93
CA ASN A 412 9.19 20.27 -0.48
C ASN A 412 10.35 19.96 -1.43
N SER A 413 11.61 19.95 -0.95
CA SER A 413 12.81 19.69 -1.76
C SER A 413 12.96 18.20 -2.12
N THR A 414 11.93 17.61 -2.65
CA THR A 414 11.87 16.21 -3.10
C THR A 414 10.96 16.08 -4.31
N GLU A 415 11.22 15.08 -5.15
CA GLU A 415 10.33 14.71 -6.24
C GLU A 415 9.05 13.99 -5.77
N TYR A 416 9.03 13.50 -4.55
CA TYR A 416 7.92 12.78 -3.93
C TYR A 416 6.91 13.73 -3.29
N GLY A 417 5.69 13.22 -3.07
CA GLY A 417 4.61 13.97 -2.44
C GLY A 417 3.50 13.07 -1.89
N LEU A 418 3.84 11.97 -1.19
CA LEU A 418 2.84 11.05 -0.64
C LEU A 418 2.32 11.52 0.72
N ALA A 419 3.18 11.50 1.73
CA ALA A 419 2.84 11.79 3.11
C ALA A 419 3.76 12.86 3.72
N SER A 420 3.24 13.65 4.64
CA SER A 420 3.98 14.58 5.51
C SER A 420 3.42 14.53 6.92
N TYR A 421 4.24 14.86 7.91
CA TYR A 421 3.86 14.90 9.32
C TYR A 421 4.29 16.23 9.92
N VAL A 422 3.42 16.86 10.71
CA VAL A 422 3.68 18.16 11.34
C VAL A 422 3.29 18.10 12.81
N PHE A 423 4.20 18.49 13.69
CA PHE A 423 3.99 18.59 15.11
C PHE A 423 4.16 20.05 15.56
N THR A 424 3.09 20.68 16.02
CA THR A 424 3.01 22.06 16.50
C THR A 424 1.76 22.23 17.37
N SER A 425 1.81 23.11 18.35
CA SER A 425 0.64 23.54 19.12
C SER A 425 -0.05 24.79 18.54
N ASP A 426 0.58 25.47 17.55
CA ASP A 426 0.01 26.65 16.88
C ASP A 426 -0.93 26.23 15.73
N THR A 427 -2.23 26.43 15.94
CA THR A 427 -3.26 26.15 14.92
C THR A 427 -3.06 26.96 13.64
N SER A 428 -2.60 28.22 13.73
CA SER A 428 -2.36 29.04 12.54
C SER A 428 -1.20 28.50 11.72
N ARG A 429 -0.13 28.05 12.38
CA ARG A 429 0.98 27.35 11.74
C ARG A 429 0.50 26.05 11.07
N ALA A 430 -0.29 25.24 11.76
CA ALA A 430 -0.85 24.02 11.22
C ALA A 430 -1.61 24.24 9.89
N LEU A 431 -2.43 25.29 9.81
CA LEU A 431 -3.14 25.66 8.59
C LEU A 431 -2.19 26.13 7.48
N ARG A 432 -1.19 26.97 7.80
CA ARG A 432 -0.17 27.36 6.82
C ARG A 432 0.63 26.17 6.29
N MET A 433 0.95 25.20 7.15
CA MET A 433 1.61 23.97 6.71
C MET A 433 0.74 23.16 5.74
N ALA A 434 -0.55 23.04 6.02
CA ALA A 434 -1.49 22.36 5.13
C ALA A 434 -1.55 23.00 3.74
N ASP A 435 -1.45 24.33 3.67
CA ASP A 435 -1.47 25.08 2.41
C ASP A 435 -0.13 25.05 1.66
N CYS A 436 0.99 24.97 2.38
CA CYS A 436 2.33 25.12 1.80
C CYS A 436 3.03 23.79 1.48
N LEU A 437 2.64 22.67 2.10
CA LEU A 437 3.26 21.36 1.89
C LEU A 437 2.70 20.66 0.67
N GLU A 438 3.58 20.21 -0.24
CA GLU A 438 3.23 19.59 -1.52
C GLU A 438 3.09 18.06 -1.39
N PHE A 439 2.19 17.61 -0.50
CA PHE A 439 1.95 16.20 -0.21
C PHE A 439 0.45 15.88 -0.29
N GLY A 440 0.13 14.67 -0.76
CA GLY A 440 -1.26 14.24 -0.87
C GLY A 440 -1.94 13.99 0.48
N MET A 441 -1.14 13.75 1.53
CA MET A 441 -1.61 13.48 2.88
C MET A 441 -0.75 14.21 3.91
N MET A 442 -1.37 14.77 4.95
CA MET A 442 -0.66 15.39 6.06
C MET A 442 -1.22 14.89 7.41
N GLY A 443 -0.35 14.34 8.25
CA GLY A 443 -0.65 14.05 9.66
C GLY A 443 -0.31 15.25 10.54
N LEU A 444 -1.30 15.80 11.23
CA LEU A 444 -1.11 16.88 12.20
C LEU A 444 -1.16 16.30 13.60
N ASN A 445 -0.03 16.38 14.33
CA ASN A 445 0.15 15.80 15.66
C ASN A 445 -0.21 14.30 15.76
N VAL A 446 -0.06 13.59 14.66
CA VAL A 446 -0.25 12.12 14.57
C VAL A 446 0.85 11.50 13.74
N GLY A 447 1.28 10.28 14.10
CA GLY A 447 2.32 9.52 13.38
C GLY A 447 1.77 8.47 12.42
N VAL A 448 0.46 8.20 12.47
CA VAL A 448 -0.21 7.25 11.58
C VAL A 448 -1.50 7.88 11.06
N MET A 449 -1.67 7.94 9.74
CA MET A 449 -2.83 8.58 9.11
C MET A 449 -3.61 7.65 8.16
N SER A 450 -3.18 6.40 8.00
CA SER A 450 -3.84 5.44 7.12
C SER A 450 -5.21 5.04 7.67
N ASN A 451 -6.29 5.32 6.91
CA ASN A 451 -7.66 5.01 7.28
C ASN A 451 -8.48 4.68 6.03
N ALA A 452 -9.37 3.67 6.07
CA ALA A 452 -10.19 3.29 4.93
C ALA A 452 -11.18 4.39 4.50
N ALA A 453 -11.62 5.24 5.44
CA ALA A 453 -12.53 6.35 5.18
C ALA A 453 -11.83 7.63 4.67
N ALA A 454 -10.49 7.63 4.56
CA ALA A 454 -9.72 8.77 4.08
C ALA A 454 -9.12 8.50 2.69
N PRO A 455 -9.05 9.52 1.79
CA PRO A 455 -8.45 9.36 0.46
C PRO A 455 -6.93 9.23 0.60
N PHE A 456 -6.43 8.04 0.32
CA PHE A 456 -5.02 7.73 0.34
C PHE A 456 -4.40 7.96 -1.04
N GLY A 457 -3.30 8.69 -1.13
CA GLY A 457 -2.56 8.87 -2.38
C GLY A 457 -1.68 10.11 -2.41
N GLY A 458 -0.74 10.11 -3.33
CA GLY A 458 0.27 11.15 -3.49
C GLY A 458 -0.01 12.15 -4.61
N VAL A 459 0.91 13.10 -4.69
CA VAL A 459 1.10 14.03 -5.80
C VAL A 459 2.53 13.90 -6.32
N LYS A 460 2.90 14.62 -7.36
CA LYS A 460 4.24 14.57 -7.97
C LYS A 460 4.61 13.13 -8.37
N HIS A 461 5.82 12.66 -8.06
CA HIS A 461 6.28 11.30 -8.40
C HIS A 461 5.76 10.21 -7.45
N SER A 462 4.95 10.57 -6.45
CA SER A 462 4.30 9.59 -5.58
C SER A 462 3.01 9.01 -6.15
N GLY A 463 2.52 9.52 -7.28
CA GLY A 463 1.49 8.82 -8.03
C GLY A 463 0.30 9.65 -8.48
N LEU A 464 -0.73 8.92 -8.92
CA LEU A 464 -1.96 9.42 -9.54
C LEU A 464 -3.17 8.66 -8.99
N GLY A 465 -4.29 9.37 -8.80
CA GLY A 465 -5.52 8.79 -8.25
C GLY A 465 -5.52 8.74 -6.73
N ARG A 466 -6.57 8.14 -6.17
CA ARG A 466 -6.74 7.95 -4.73
C ARG A 466 -7.29 6.56 -4.44
N GLU A 467 -6.91 6.01 -3.30
CA GLU A 467 -7.46 4.75 -2.78
C GLU A 467 -8.15 5.01 -1.43
N GLY A 468 -9.11 4.17 -1.04
CA GLY A 468 -9.95 4.44 0.12
C GLY A 468 -10.97 5.55 -0.11
N ALA A 469 -11.77 5.86 0.89
CA ALA A 469 -12.87 6.81 0.86
C ALA A 469 -13.82 6.63 -0.35
N ALA A 470 -14.62 7.63 -0.68
CA ALA A 470 -15.47 7.63 -1.87
C ALA A 470 -14.66 7.79 -3.17
N GLU A 471 -13.45 8.37 -3.07
CA GLU A 471 -12.54 8.51 -4.19
C GLU A 471 -12.05 7.16 -4.73
N GLY A 472 -11.87 6.18 -3.83
CA GLY A 472 -11.39 4.85 -4.22
C GLY A 472 -12.33 4.13 -5.18
N ILE A 473 -13.65 4.15 -4.96
CA ILE A 473 -14.61 3.53 -5.89
C ILE A 473 -14.71 4.34 -7.19
N ALA A 474 -14.57 5.66 -7.13
CA ALA A 474 -14.60 6.54 -8.30
C ALA A 474 -13.47 6.22 -9.30
N GLU A 475 -12.33 5.69 -8.83
CA GLU A 475 -11.24 5.24 -9.69
C GLU A 475 -11.60 4.03 -10.56
N TYR A 476 -12.62 3.25 -10.19
CA TYR A 476 -13.09 2.05 -10.92
C TYR A 476 -14.38 2.28 -11.69
N THR A 477 -14.88 3.53 -11.72
CA THR A 477 -16.09 3.89 -12.46
C THR A 477 -15.81 5.02 -13.46
N TYR A 478 -16.60 5.09 -14.52
CA TYR A 478 -16.64 6.26 -15.39
C TYR A 478 -18.06 6.83 -15.42
N THR A 479 -18.15 8.13 -15.70
CA THR A 479 -19.44 8.82 -15.85
C THR A 479 -19.91 8.78 -17.29
N GLN A 480 -21.17 8.37 -17.50
CA GLN A 480 -21.85 8.45 -18.78
C GLN A 480 -22.91 9.55 -18.70
N TYR A 481 -22.79 10.55 -19.59
CA TYR A 481 -23.84 11.55 -19.79
C TYR A 481 -24.87 11.03 -20.80
N ILE A 482 -26.17 11.18 -20.42
CA ILE A 482 -27.30 10.87 -21.27
C ILE A 482 -28.16 12.14 -21.36
N GLY A 483 -28.26 12.70 -22.58
CA GLY A 483 -29.16 13.81 -22.86
C GLY A 483 -30.56 13.30 -23.14
N VAL A 484 -31.54 13.80 -22.40
CA VAL A 484 -32.96 13.42 -22.58
C VAL A 484 -33.74 14.68 -22.91
N ARG A 485 -34.56 14.63 -23.96
CA ARG A 485 -35.46 15.77 -24.28
C ARG A 485 -36.39 16.04 -23.08
N ASP A 486 -36.53 17.32 -22.71
CA ASP A 486 -37.47 17.66 -21.65
C ASP A 486 -38.89 17.40 -22.16
N PRO A 487 -39.69 16.57 -21.50
CA PRO A 487 -41.05 16.24 -21.95
C PRO A 487 -42.04 17.43 -21.86
N TYR A 488 -41.66 18.48 -21.17
CA TYR A 488 -42.48 19.66 -20.94
C TYR A 488 -42.14 20.85 -21.86
N VAL A 489 -41.09 20.70 -22.67
CA VAL A 489 -40.72 21.71 -23.69
C VAL A 489 -41.13 21.19 -25.06
N GLY A 490 -42.14 21.82 -25.61
CA GLY A 490 -42.72 21.51 -26.92
C GLY A 490 -41.83 21.96 -28.09
#